data_eda9d8f3dc7866313b9ad527fbd7b2b3
#
_entry.id   eda9d8f3dc7866313b9ad527fbd7b2b3
#
_cell.length_a   1.000
_cell.length_b   1.000
_cell.length_c   1.000
_cell.angle_alpha   90.00
_cell.angle_beta   90.00
_cell.angle_gamma   90.00
#
_symmetry.space_group_name_H-M   'P 1'
#
loop_
_entity.id
_entity.type
_entity.pdbx_description
1 polymer ?
#
loop_
_entity_poly.entity_id
_entity_poly.type
_entity_poly.pdbx_seq_one_letter_code
_entity_poly.pdbx_strand_id
1 'polypeptide(L)'
;DRAYGANEKQAYIPKGFNLIPNPNGTAPGFWGEVRGTLVVSMPGPPREMEPMFRSSVLPLLRKNLGIKEEDRDEYSTFLISEAKLEELTKEADPSLDWGTRFQDYRISLYVSGGDEEERQRAIGKLRALTGKKRVVDGDKTALGILVEDLKKRGETISCAESCTGGLAASNLTSLPGSSLYMMGSVTSYFLSVKERVLGVKKDTLDRYGAVSEECALEMAEGVRNLISSDWAFSITGVAGPDKSEGKEVGTVCLGFSGKDRKPVDTTGAGDSFWGGILSRLALNNVKPADLTEAQAEEYLKFANAVAGLCVEKRGAIPAMPTLEQVMNEL
;
A
#
# COMPACT_ATOMS: atom_id res chain seq x y z
N ASP A 1 -31.30 -13.20 -24.43
CA ASP A 1 -30.12 -14.11 -24.36
C ASP A 1 -30.33 -15.22 -25.39
N ARG A 2 -29.55 -15.24 -26.46
CA ARG A 2 -29.57 -16.32 -27.44
C ARG A 2 -28.76 -17.48 -26.88
N ALA A 3 -29.40 -18.54 -26.41
CA ALA A 3 -28.75 -19.80 -26.13
C ALA A 3 -28.19 -20.34 -27.46
N TYR A 4 -26.89 -20.34 -27.63
CA TYR A 4 -26.25 -21.04 -28.73
C TYR A 4 -26.42 -22.55 -28.49
N GLY A 5 -26.83 -23.33 -29.50
CA GLY A 5 -27.07 -24.79 -29.39
C GLY A 5 -25.88 -25.57 -28.87
N ALA A 6 -24.66 -25.03 -28.91
CA ALA A 6 -23.46 -25.57 -28.22
C ALA A 6 -23.56 -25.52 -26.70
N ASN A 7 -24.37 -24.62 -26.14
CA ASN A 7 -24.50 -24.44 -24.69
C ASN A 7 -25.56 -25.37 -24.07
N GLU A 8 -26.43 -25.99 -24.88
CA GLU A 8 -27.43 -26.93 -24.35
C GLU A 8 -26.80 -28.11 -23.61
N LYS A 9 -25.64 -28.60 -24.09
CA LYS A 9 -24.90 -29.68 -23.41
C LYS A 9 -24.40 -29.30 -22.02
N GLN A 10 -24.17 -28.01 -21.77
CA GLN A 10 -23.70 -27.50 -20.47
C GLN A 10 -24.84 -27.48 -19.43
N ALA A 11 -26.08 -27.55 -19.86
CA ALA A 11 -27.24 -27.59 -18.95
C ALA A 11 -27.48 -28.99 -18.33
N TYR A 12 -26.83 -30.03 -18.83
CA TYR A 12 -26.98 -31.37 -18.34
C TYR A 12 -25.98 -31.67 -17.23
N ILE A 13 -26.48 -32.06 -16.06
CA ILE A 13 -25.70 -32.59 -14.95
C ILE A 13 -25.97 -34.08 -14.78
N PRO A 14 -25.05 -34.88 -14.23
CA PRO A 14 -25.28 -36.30 -13.98
C PRO A 14 -26.49 -36.52 -13.08
N LYS A 15 -27.26 -37.58 -13.38
CA LYS A 15 -28.43 -37.92 -12.59
C LYS A 15 -28.05 -38.19 -11.14
N GLY A 16 -28.75 -37.54 -10.21
CA GLY A 16 -28.52 -37.66 -8.77
C GLY A 16 -27.47 -36.66 -8.23
N PHE A 17 -26.91 -35.78 -9.09
CA PHE A 17 -26.06 -34.70 -8.66
C PHE A 17 -26.82 -33.42 -8.46
N ASN A 18 -26.27 -32.54 -7.63
CA ASN A 18 -26.82 -31.21 -7.32
C ASN A 18 -26.08 -30.15 -8.12
N LEU A 19 -26.80 -29.10 -8.51
CA LEU A 19 -26.28 -27.97 -9.25
C LEU A 19 -25.44 -27.04 -8.34
N ILE A 20 -24.31 -26.54 -8.87
CA ILE A 20 -23.57 -25.40 -8.32
C ILE A 20 -23.75 -24.23 -9.28
N PRO A 21 -24.43 -23.15 -8.89
CA PRO A 21 -24.62 -21.98 -9.75
C PRO A 21 -23.30 -21.31 -10.10
N ASN A 22 -23.18 -20.90 -11.37
CA ASN A 22 -22.04 -20.11 -11.85
C ASN A 22 -22.46 -18.65 -12.08
N PRO A 23 -22.08 -17.69 -11.20
CA PRO A 23 -22.50 -16.30 -11.35
C PRO A 23 -21.76 -15.57 -12.49
N ASN A 24 -20.61 -16.08 -12.94
CA ASN A 24 -19.71 -15.40 -13.87
C ASN A 24 -19.52 -16.10 -15.21
N GLY A 25 -20.28 -17.18 -15.46
CA GLY A 25 -20.19 -17.94 -16.69
C GLY A 25 -21.46 -18.74 -17.00
N THR A 26 -21.48 -19.43 -18.14
CA THR A 26 -22.63 -20.22 -18.61
C THR A 26 -22.59 -21.68 -18.18
N ALA A 27 -21.40 -22.22 -17.89
CA ALA A 27 -21.22 -23.61 -17.47
C ALA A 27 -21.41 -23.74 -15.96
N PRO A 28 -22.47 -24.46 -15.49
CA PRO A 28 -22.63 -24.68 -14.06
C PRO A 28 -21.61 -25.71 -13.55
N GLY A 29 -21.42 -25.72 -12.25
CA GLY A 29 -20.78 -26.84 -11.57
C GLY A 29 -21.83 -27.83 -11.05
N PHE A 30 -21.36 -28.95 -10.53
CA PHE A 30 -22.22 -29.93 -9.88
C PHE A 30 -21.48 -30.66 -8.76
N TRP A 31 -22.24 -31.20 -7.81
CA TRP A 31 -21.71 -32.04 -6.76
C TRP A 31 -22.65 -33.22 -6.46
N GLY A 32 -22.10 -34.30 -5.98
CA GLY A 32 -22.85 -35.47 -5.58
C GLY A 32 -21.95 -36.48 -4.86
N GLU A 33 -22.54 -37.59 -4.44
CA GLU A 33 -21.83 -38.67 -3.77
C GLU A 33 -21.76 -39.90 -4.68
N VAL A 34 -20.58 -40.45 -4.82
CA VAL A 34 -20.33 -41.68 -5.57
C VAL A 34 -19.58 -42.65 -4.67
N ARG A 35 -20.22 -43.77 -4.32
CA ARG A 35 -19.65 -44.82 -3.47
C ARG A 35 -19.06 -44.26 -2.16
N GLY A 36 -19.78 -43.36 -1.51
CA GLY A 36 -19.32 -42.73 -0.26
C GLY A 36 -18.29 -41.61 -0.42
N THR A 37 -17.96 -41.24 -1.66
CA THR A 37 -17.02 -40.18 -1.94
C THR A 37 -17.74 -38.96 -2.48
N LEU A 38 -17.52 -37.79 -1.85
CA LEU A 38 -18.02 -36.53 -2.34
C LEU A 38 -17.25 -36.12 -3.62
N VAL A 39 -17.99 -35.95 -4.70
CA VAL A 39 -17.46 -35.52 -6.00
C VAL A 39 -17.97 -34.12 -6.30
N VAL A 40 -17.07 -33.21 -6.64
CA VAL A 40 -17.38 -31.84 -7.03
C VAL A 40 -16.72 -31.53 -8.37
N SER A 41 -17.47 -30.94 -9.28
CA SER A 41 -16.98 -30.50 -10.58
C SER A 41 -17.32 -29.02 -10.80
N MET A 42 -16.34 -28.24 -11.23
CA MET A 42 -16.50 -26.81 -11.50
C MET A 42 -15.77 -26.41 -12.79
N PRO A 43 -16.16 -25.32 -13.47
CA PRO A 43 -15.40 -24.71 -14.55
C PRO A 43 -13.97 -24.38 -14.13
N GLY A 44 -13.00 -24.47 -15.07
CA GLY A 44 -11.58 -24.21 -14.81
C GLY A 44 -11.16 -22.74 -14.67
N PRO A 45 -11.79 -21.76 -15.36
CA PRO A 45 -11.36 -20.36 -15.27
C PRO A 45 -11.48 -19.84 -13.83
N PRO A 46 -10.40 -19.27 -13.22
CA PRO A 46 -10.39 -18.80 -11.82
C PRO A 46 -11.54 -17.84 -11.48
N ARG A 47 -11.86 -16.90 -12.38
CA ARG A 47 -12.95 -15.94 -12.20
C ARG A 47 -14.33 -16.58 -12.03
N GLU A 48 -14.51 -17.80 -12.52
CA GLU A 48 -15.74 -18.58 -12.38
C GLU A 48 -15.64 -19.54 -11.18
N MET A 49 -14.55 -20.28 -11.12
CA MET A 49 -14.31 -21.32 -10.11
C MET A 49 -14.25 -20.76 -8.68
N GLU A 50 -13.51 -19.67 -8.45
CA GLU A 50 -13.32 -19.14 -7.09
C GLU A 50 -14.62 -18.70 -6.40
N PRO A 51 -15.52 -17.91 -7.04
CA PRO A 51 -16.81 -17.57 -6.44
C PRO A 51 -17.68 -18.80 -6.17
N MET A 52 -17.70 -19.76 -7.11
CA MET A 52 -18.46 -21.01 -6.95
C MET A 52 -17.92 -21.85 -5.79
N PHE A 53 -16.59 -21.98 -5.68
CA PHE A 53 -15.94 -22.67 -4.58
C PHE A 53 -16.30 -22.05 -3.23
N ARG A 54 -16.12 -20.74 -3.10
CA ARG A 54 -16.37 -20.01 -1.84
C ARG A 54 -17.84 -20.06 -1.42
N SER A 55 -18.76 -19.84 -2.36
CA SER A 55 -20.19 -19.74 -2.04
C SER A 55 -20.91 -21.08 -1.86
N SER A 56 -20.45 -22.13 -2.54
CA SER A 56 -21.17 -23.41 -2.59
C SER A 56 -20.35 -24.60 -2.11
N VAL A 57 -19.12 -24.73 -2.57
CA VAL A 57 -18.31 -25.92 -2.30
C VAL A 57 -17.70 -25.89 -0.90
N LEU A 58 -17.16 -24.77 -0.48
CA LEU A 58 -16.54 -24.63 0.84
C LEU A 58 -17.53 -24.89 2.00
N PRO A 59 -18.77 -24.33 1.99
CA PRO A 59 -19.78 -24.70 2.96
C PRO A 59 -20.16 -26.18 2.95
N LEU A 60 -20.23 -26.78 1.75
CA LEU A 60 -20.49 -28.20 1.57
C LEU A 60 -19.40 -29.07 2.19
N LEU A 61 -18.12 -28.75 1.93
CA LEU A 61 -16.97 -29.44 2.51
C LEU A 61 -16.93 -29.32 4.03
N ARG A 62 -17.16 -28.12 4.55
CA ARG A 62 -17.24 -27.87 6.01
C ARG A 62 -18.28 -28.77 6.66
N LYS A 63 -19.48 -28.83 6.07
CA LYS A 63 -20.58 -29.64 6.58
C LYS A 63 -20.27 -31.15 6.54
N ASN A 64 -19.74 -31.65 5.43
CA ASN A 64 -19.52 -33.08 5.23
C ASN A 64 -18.25 -33.63 5.92
N LEU A 65 -17.21 -32.80 6.04
CA LEU A 65 -15.94 -33.18 6.65
C LEU A 65 -15.83 -32.75 8.11
N GLY A 66 -16.83 -32.09 8.65
CA GLY A 66 -16.80 -31.58 10.03
C GLY A 66 -15.70 -30.54 10.27
N ILE A 67 -15.22 -29.88 9.20
CA ILE A 67 -14.18 -28.87 9.30
C ILE A 67 -14.74 -27.67 10.05
N LYS A 68 -14.23 -27.45 11.25
CA LYS A 68 -14.51 -26.22 12.00
C LYS A 68 -13.72 -25.09 11.36
N GLU A 69 -14.31 -23.92 11.34
CA GLU A 69 -13.56 -22.70 10.99
C GLU A 69 -12.50 -22.50 12.06
N GLU A 70 -11.25 -22.46 11.67
CA GLU A 70 -10.17 -22.17 12.59
C GLU A 70 -10.31 -20.69 12.99
N ASP A 71 -10.37 -20.43 14.28
CA ASP A 71 -10.38 -19.07 14.81
C ASP A 71 -8.99 -18.48 14.62
N ARG A 72 -8.84 -17.67 13.57
CA ARG A 72 -7.59 -17.04 13.19
C ARG A 72 -7.81 -15.59 12.81
N ASP A 73 -6.87 -14.77 13.20
CA ASP A 73 -6.80 -13.38 12.76
C ASP A 73 -5.89 -13.26 11.53
N GLU A 74 -6.24 -12.36 10.63
CA GLU A 74 -5.49 -12.10 9.40
C GLU A 74 -5.02 -10.65 9.36
N TYR A 75 -3.76 -10.46 8.94
CA TYR A 75 -3.10 -9.17 8.81
C TYR A 75 -2.36 -9.09 7.49
N SER A 76 -2.22 -7.89 6.96
CA SER A 76 -1.34 -7.61 5.82
C SER A 76 -0.07 -6.95 6.28
N THR A 77 1.09 -7.43 5.81
CA THR A 77 2.38 -6.85 6.16
C THR A 77 3.09 -6.30 4.94
N PHE A 78 3.78 -5.17 5.11
CA PHE A 78 4.42 -4.41 4.05
C PHE A 78 5.87 -4.08 4.39
N LEU A 79 6.74 -4.02 3.37
CA LEU A 79 8.14 -3.60 3.49
C LEU A 79 8.93 -4.39 4.55
N ILE A 80 8.64 -5.68 4.65
CA ILE A 80 9.34 -6.62 5.51
C ILE A 80 9.56 -7.93 4.75
N SER A 81 10.71 -8.55 4.88
CA SER A 81 10.94 -9.87 4.27
C SER A 81 10.25 -10.98 5.07
N GLU A 82 9.86 -12.05 4.40
CA GLU A 82 9.22 -13.20 5.05
C GLU A 82 10.11 -13.81 6.15
N ALA A 83 11.40 -13.97 5.89
CA ALA A 83 12.36 -14.46 6.87
C ALA A 83 12.44 -13.56 8.12
N LYS A 84 12.45 -12.24 7.93
CA LYS A 84 12.47 -11.31 9.07
C LYS A 84 11.14 -11.31 9.82
N LEU A 85 10.03 -11.43 9.11
CA LEU A 85 8.71 -11.54 9.71
C LEU A 85 8.59 -12.82 10.57
N GLU A 86 9.06 -13.96 10.06
CA GLU A 86 9.08 -15.22 10.81
C GLU A 86 9.91 -15.13 12.11
N GLU A 87 11.06 -14.47 12.07
CA GLU A 87 11.88 -14.20 13.25
C GLU A 87 11.09 -13.37 14.28
N LEU A 88 10.48 -12.28 13.84
CA LEU A 88 9.77 -11.35 14.71
C LEU A 88 8.45 -11.91 15.27
N THR A 89 7.77 -12.80 14.55
CA THR A 89 6.58 -13.49 15.08
C THR A 89 6.94 -14.44 16.24
N LYS A 90 8.07 -15.14 16.13
CA LYS A 90 8.60 -15.98 17.23
C LYS A 90 9.03 -15.16 18.44
N GLU A 91 9.57 -13.95 18.22
CA GLU A 91 9.90 -13.02 19.28
C GLU A 91 8.64 -12.43 19.93
N ALA A 92 7.62 -12.15 19.14
CA ALA A 92 6.36 -11.59 19.62
C ALA A 92 5.63 -12.59 20.53
N ASP A 93 5.39 -13.81 20.06
CA ASP A 93 4.85 -14.91 20.86
C ASP A 93 5.10 -16.27 20.17
N PRO A 94 5.99 -17.12 20.73
CA PRO A 94 6.29 -18.44 20.19
C PRO A 94 5.23 -19.51 20.50
N SER A 95 4.23 -19.22 21.32
CA SER A 95 3.17 -20.17 21.69
C SER A 95 1.99 -20.17 20.72
N LEU A 96 1.89 -19.15 19.88
CA LEU A 96 0.86 -19.01 18.86
C LEU A 96 1.30 -19.65 17.54
N ASP A 97 0.33 -20.08 16.75
CA ASP A 97 0.56 -20.59 15.40
C ASP A 97 0.55 -19.45 14.39
N TRP A 98 1.67 -19.24 13.75
CA TRP A 98 1.89 -18.20 12.74
C TRP A 98 2.00 -18.80 11.36
N GLY A 99 1.26 -18.22 10.40
CA GLY A 99 1.35 -18.59 9.00
C GLY A 99 1.54 -17.36 8.13
N THR A 100 2.29 -17.51 7.03
CA THR A 100 2.52 -16.45 6.04
C THR A 100 2.12 -16.91 4.66
N ARG A 101 1.71 -15.96 3.81
CA ARG A 101 1.48 -16.18 2.39
C ARG A 101 1.88 -14.94 1.60
N PHE A 102 2.85 -15.07 0.70
CA PHE A 102 3.18 -13.98 -0.22
C PHE A 102 2.14 -13.87 -1.34
N GLN A 103 1.53 -12.71 -1.47
CA GLN A 103 0.55 -12.40 -2.51
C GLN A 103 0.52 -10.89 -2.77
N ASP A 104 0.41 -10.48 -4.03
CA ASP A 104 0.23 -9.07 -4.44
C ASP A 104 1.24 -8.11 -3.79
N TYR A 105 2.52 -8.51 -3.79
CA TYR A 105 3.64 -7.74 -3.21
C TYR A 105 3.51 -7.43 -1.72
N ARG A 106 2.75 -8.23 -0.98
CA ARG A 106 2.62 -8.20 0.48
C ARG A 106 2.75 -9.60 1.04
N ILE A 107 2.95 -9.68 2.34
CA ILE A 107 2.84 -10.92 3.07
C ILE A 107 1.56 -10.86 3.91
N SER A 108 0.58 -11.73 3.58
CA SER A 108 -0.53 -11.99 4.47
C SER A 108 -0.02 -12.82 5.65
N LEU A 109 -0.25 -12.32 6.85
CA LEU A 109 0.12 -12.95 8.10
C LEU A 109 -1.14 -13.49 8.77
N TYR A 110 -1.11 -14.72 9.17
CA TYR A 110 -2.16 -15.38 9.92
C TYR A 110 -1.67 -15.71 11.32
N VAL A 111 -2.52 -15.54 12.31
CA VAL A 111 -2.26 -15.99 13.67
C VAL A 111 -3.46 -16.75 14.20
N SER A 112 -3.20 -17.94 14.75
CA SER A 112 -4.20 -18.81 15.37
C SER A 112 -3.65 -19.42 16.67
N GLY A 113 -4.50 -20.15 17.39
CA GLY A 113 -4.18 -20.62 18.74
C GLY A 113 -4.46 -19.54 19.79
N GLY A 114 -4.38 -19.94 21.06
CA GLY A 114 -4.68 -19.05 22.18
C GLY A 114 -6.10 -18.46 22.15
N ASP A 115 -6.34 -17.47 22.98
CA ASP A 115 -7.56 -16.67 22.93
C ASP A 115 -7.35 -15.38 22.10
N GLU A 116 -8.43 -14.63 21.85
CA GLU A 116 -8.38 -13.38 21.08
C GLU A 116 -7.48 -12.34 21.73
N GLU A 117 -7.48 -12.23 23.08
CA GLU A 117 -6.66 -11.27 23.80
C GLU A 117 -5.16 -11.61 23.68
N GLU A 118 -4.81 -12.88 23.68
CA GLU A 118 -3.43 -13.36 23.49
C GLU A 118 -2.94 -13.02 22.10
N ARG A 119 -3.75 -13.28 21.06
CA ARG A 119 -3.43 -12.92 19.68
C ARG A 119 -3.26 -11.41 19.49
N GLN A 120 -4.17 -10.60 20.06
CA GLN A 120 -4.07 -9.13 19.99
C GLN A 120 -2.84 -8.59 20.74
N ARG A 121 -2.46 -9.17 21.87
CA ARG A 121 -1.20 -8.82 22.56
C ARG A 121 0.03 -9.13 21.71
N ALA A 122 0.06 -10.30 21.09
CA ALA A 122 1.16 -10.71 20.21
C ALA A 122 1.29 -9.79 19.00
N ILE A 123 0.19 -9.41 18.36
CA ILE A 123 0.17 -8.44 17.26
C ILE A 123 0.62 -7.06 17.74
N GLY A 124 0.23 -6.65 18.94
CA GLY A 124 0.71 -5.41 19.56
C GLY A 124 2.24 -5.36 19.68
N LYS A 125 2.84 -6.47 20.16
CA LYS A 125 4.30 -6.62 20.22
C LYS A 125 4.95 -6.62 18.83
N LEU A 126 4.36 -7.37 17.87
CA LEU A 126 4.87 -7.41 16.51
C LEU A 126 4.85 -6.03 15.85
N ARG A 127 3.80 -5.23 16.08
CA ARG A 127 3.73 -3.84 15.62
C ARG A 127 4.76 -2.93 16.26
N ALA A 128 5.10 -3.17 17.52
CA ALA A 128 6.19 -2.44 18.17
C ALA A 128 7.56 -2.78 17.56
N LEU A 129 7.79 -4.05 17.23
CA LEU A 129 9.05 -4.52 16.63
C LEU A 129 9.21 -4.11 15.15
N THR A 130 8.10 -4.04 14.39
CA THR A 130 8.14 -3.75 12.94
C THR A 130 7.88 -2.29 12.59
N GLY A 131 7.28 -1.51 13.50
CA GLY A 131 6.66 -0.22 13.24
C GLY A 131 5.15 -0.36 12.92
N LYS A 132 4.34 0.48 13.57
CA LYS A 132 2.85 0.39 13.56
C LYS A 132 2.22 0.35 12.16
N LYS A 133 2.84 1.00 11.15
CA LYS A 133 2.30 1.08 9.79
C LYS A 133 2.63 -0.13 8.91
N ARG A 134 3.46 -1.06 9.37
CA ARG A 134 3.87 -2.23 8.58
C ARG A 134 2.97 -3.44 8.74
N VAL A 135 2.18 -3.50 9.81
CA VAL A 135 1.23 -4.58 10.08
C VAL A 135 -0.18 -3.97 10.19
N VAL A 136 -1.03 -4.27 9.23
CA VAL A 136 -2.37 -3.71 9.07
C VAL A 136 -3.42 -4.81 9.22
N ASP A 137 -4.54 -4.50 9.88
CA ASP A 137 -5.61 -5.45 10.10
C ASP A 137 -6.28 -5.89 8.80
N GLY A 138 -6.51 -7.17 8.67
CA GLY A 138 -7.23 -7.80 7.57
C GLY A 138 -6.40 -8.01 6.30
N ASP A 139 -7.06 -8.60 5.31
CA ASP A 139 -6.48 -8.86 3.97
C ASP A 139 -6.58 -7.60 3.11
N LYS A 140 -5.58 -6.72 3.18
CA LYS A 140 -5.54 -5.43 2.49
C LYS A 140 -4.33 -5.30 1.58
N THR A 141 -4.54 -4.74 0.39
CA THR A 141 -3.43 -4.33 -0.49
C THR A 141 -2.98 -2.91 -0.15
N ALA A 142 -1.72 -2.56 -0.44
CA ALA A 142 -1.22 -1.19 -0.28
C ALA A 142 -2.06 -0.18 -1.10
N LEU A 143 -2.44 -0.57 -2.32
CA LEU A 143 -3.33 0.22 -3.16
C LEU A 143 -4.71 0.42 -2.52
N GLY A 144 -5.30 -0.64 -1.96
CA GLY A 144 -6.59 -0.55 -1.26
C GLY A 144 -6.55 0.41 -0.08
N ILE A 145 -5.49 0.33 0.74
CA ILE A 145 -5.27 1.24 1.88
C ILE A 145 -5.15 2.68 1.42
N LEU A 146 -4.33 2.95 0.39
CA LEU A 146 -4.18 4.29 -0.17
C LEU A 146 -5.52 4.86 -0.65
N VAL A 147 -6.26 4.07 -1.42
CA VAL A 147 -7.54 4.50 -2.00
C VAL A 147 -8.61 4.72 -0.93
N GLU A 148 -8.69 3.86 0.08
CA GLU A 148 -9.58 4.06 1.24
C GLU A 148 -9.26 5.38 1.96
N ASP A 149 -7.98 5.68 2.18
CA ASP A 149 -7.55 6.91 2.87
C ASP A 149 -7.84 8.16 2.03
N LEU A 150 -7.51 8.15 0.73
CA LEU A 150 -7.84 9.25 -0.18
C LEU A 150 -9.35 9.53 -0.21
N LYS A 151 -10.18 8.50 -0.35
CA LYS A 151 -11.65 8.63 -0.33
C LYS A 151 -12.16 9.19 0.99
N LYS A 152 -11.63 8.70 2.11
CA LYS A 152 -12.01 9.16 3.45
C LYS A 152 -11.70 10.64 3.67
N ARG A 153 -10.57 11.13 3.13
CA ARG A 153 -10.16 12.53 3.23
C ARG A 153 -10.74 13.42 2.15
N GLY A 154 -11.38 12.85 1.12
CA GLY A 154 -11.82 13.59 -0.06
C GLY A 154 -10.67 14.18 -0.86
N GLU A 155 -9.50 13.53 -0.84
CA GLU A 155 -8.28 13.98 -1.48
C GLU A 155 -8.04 13.27 -2.81
N THR A 156 -7.34 13.95 -3.69
CA THR A 156 -7.08 13.51 -5.06
C THR A 156 -5.61 13.22 -5.30
N ILE A 157 -5.32 12.33 -6.25
CA ILE A 157 -3.97 11.93 -6.62
C ILE A 157 -3.79 11.96 -8.15
N SER A 158 -2.57 12.30 -8.58
CA SER A 158 -2.10 12.14 -9.94
C SER A 158 -0.75 11.43 -9.99
N CYS A 159 -0.31 10.96 -11.17
CA CYS A 159 1.01 10.38 -11.29
C CYS A 159 1.72 10.71 -12.60
N ALA A 160 3.06 10.73 -12.55
CA ALA A 160 3.93 10.83 -13.71
C ALA A 160 4.76 9.54 -13.83
N GLU A 161 4.67 8.89 -14.97
CA GLU A 161 5.30 7.60 -15.20
C GLU A 161 6.31 7.66 -16.34
N SER A 162 7.42 6.94 -16.21
CA SER A 162 8.40 6.73 -17.25
C SER A 162 8.56 5.25 -17.54
N CYS A 163 9.38 4.52 -16.81
CA CYS A 163 9.65 3.10 -17.04
C CYS A 163 8.42 2.19 -16.84
N THR A 164 7.44 2.61 -16.09
CA THR A 164 6.19 1.86 -15.82
C THR A 164 5.12 2.01 -16.90
N GLY A 165 5.28 3.00 -17.82
CA GLY A 165 4.47 3.11 -19.03
C GLY A 165 2.96 3.33 -18.85
N GLY A 166 2.49 3.70 -17.67
CA GLY A 166 1.06 3.85 -17.33
C GLY A 166 0.51 2.76 -16.39
N LEU A 167 1.35 1.83 -15.95
CA LEU A 167 0.92 0.72 -15.08
C LEU A 167 0.39 1.22 -13.72
N ALA A 168 1.03 2.22 -13.13
CA ALA A 168 0.60 2.77 -11.86
C ALA A 168 -0.77 3.46 -11.99
N ALA A 169 -0.99 4.23 -13.04
CA ALA A 169 -2.28 4.84 -13.34
C ALA A 169 -3.37 3.77 -13.59
N SER A 170 -3.03 2.72 -14.34
CA SER A 170 -3.92 1.58 -14.58
C SER A 170 -4.34 0.91 -13.26
N ASN A 171 -3.40 0.67 -12.35
CA ASN A 171 -3.70 0.10 -11.04
C ASN A 171 -4.60 1.03 -10.20
N LEU A 172 -4.33 2.34 -10.16
CA LEU A 172 -5.18 3.31 -9.45
C LEU A 172 -6.61 3.33 -10.01
N THR A 173 -6.78 3.21 -11.32
CA THR A 173 -8.09 3.22 -11.96
C THR A 173 -8.81 1.88 -11.94
N SER A 174 -8.14 0.78 -11.57
CA SER A 174 -8.73 -0.57 -11.51
C SER A 174 -9.74 -0.76 -10.38
N LEU A 175 -9.66 0.06 -9.33
CA LEU A 175 -10.56 -0.04 -8.18
C LEU A 175 -11.84 0.78 -8.39
N PRO A 176 -13.01 0.24 -7.97
CA PRO A 176 -14.28 0.95 -8.10
C PRO A 176 -14.28 2.34 -7.44
N GLY A 177 -14.86 3.32 -8.14
CA GLY A 177 -14.94 4.70 -7.67
C GLY A 177 -13.65 5.49 -7.85
N SER A 178 -12.79 5.10 -8.80
CA SER A 178 -11.52 5.79 -9.08
C SER A 178 -11.68 7.26 -9.46
N SER A 179 -12.81 7.66 -10.06
CA SER A 179 -13.12 9.07 -10.36
C SER A 179 -13.23 9.98 -9.14
N LEU A 180 -13.33 9.43 -7.95
CA LEU A 180 -13.36 10.21 -6.70
C LEU A 180 -11.98 10.67 -6.24
N TYR A 181 -10.91 10.00 -6.67
CA TYR A 181 -9.56 10.28 -6.21
C TYR A 181 -8.51 10.38 -7.33
N MET A 182 -8.64 9.65 -8.44
CA MET A 182 -7.66 9.70 -9.53
C MET A 182 -7.99 10.82 -10.50
N MET A 183 -7.19 11.88 -10.50
CA MET A 183 -7.38 13.05 -11.37
C MET A 183 -6.81 12.85 -12.76
N GLY A 184 -5.72 12.08 -12.89
CA GLY A 184 -5.06 11.83 -14.17
C GLY A 184 -3.61 11.42 -14.04
N SER A 185 -2.97 11.18 -15.18
CA SER A 185 -1.56 10.79 -15.24
C SER A 185 -0.87 11.31 -16.50
N VAL A 186 0.46 11.38 -16.46
CA VAL A 186 1.31 11.68 -17.60
C VAL A 186 2.35 10.57 -17.77
N THR A 187 2.31 9.87 -18.89
CA THR A 187 3.40 8.96 -19.26
C THR A 187 4.47 9.74 -20.01
N SER A 188 5.54 10.09 -19.29
CA SER A 188 6.66 10.93 -19.74
C SER A 188 7.88 10.08 -20.10
N TYR A 189 7.77 9.24 -21.13
CA TYR A 189 8.82 8.29 -21.50
C TYR A 189 10.06 8.99 -22.08
N PHE A 190 9.88 9.99 -22.94
CA PHE A 190 10.95 10.79 -23.53
C PHE A 190 11.34 11.98 -22.67
N LEU A 191 12.64 12.38 -22.73
CA LEU A 191 13.16 13.56 -22.04
C LEU A 191 12.38 14.83 -22.39
N SER A 192 12.05 15.02 -23.66
CA SER A 192 11.27 16.19 -24.12
C SER A 192 9.88 16.27 -23.53
N VAL A 193 9.26 15.14 -23.14
CA VAL A 193 7.97 15.11 -22.44
C VAL A 193 8.15 15.49 -20.99
N LYS A 194 9.22 15.01 -20.33
CA LYS A 194 9.56 15.42 -18.96
C LYS A 194 9.74 16.93 -18.87
N GLU A 195 10.50 17.51 -19.82
CA GLU A 195 10.78 18.94 -19.86
C GLU A 195 9.52 19.78 -20.20
N ARG A 196 8.86 19.47 -21.34
CA ARG A 196 7.80 20.33 -21.89
C ARG A 196 6.46 20.16 -21.18
N VAL A 197 6.13 18.96 -20.71
CA VAL A 197 4.82 18.68 -20.12
C VAL A 197 4.88 18.76 -18.60
N LEU A 198 5.92 18.19 -17.99
CA LEU A 198 6.07 18.16 -16.54
C LEU A 198 6.92 19.31 -15.99
N GLY A 199 7.57 20.08 -16.85
CA GLY A 199 8.41 21.20 -16.42
C GLY A 199 9.71 20.80 -15.72
N VAL A 200 10.18 19.56 -15.93
CA VAL A 200 11.48 19.11 -15.43
C VAL A 200 12.56 20.02 -16.04
N LYS A 201 13.42 20.57 -15.20
CA LYS A 201 14.44 21.51 -15.66
C LYS A 201 15.49 20.81 -16.51
N LYS A 202 15.89 21.49 -17.61
CA LYS A 202 16.98 20.99 -18.45
C LYS A 202 18.26 20.78 -17.66
N ASP A 203 18.60 21.69 -16.75
CA ASP A 203 19.78 21.59 -15.87
C ASP A 203 19.74 20.34 -14.97
N THR A 204 18.55 19.94 -14.47
CA THR A 204 18.36 18.70 -13.72
C THR A 204 18.63 17.48 -14.58
N LEU A 205 18.11 17.47 -15.81
CA LEU A 205 18.35 16.37 -16.76
C LEU A 205 19.83 16.29 -17.18
N ASP A 206 20.46 17.41 -17.42
CA ASP A 206 21.88 17.48 -17.85
C ASP A 206 22.84 17.05 -16.73
N ARG A 207 22.55 17.38 -15.46
CA ARG A 207 23.45 17.10 -14.32
C ARG A 207 23.21 15.73 -13.69
N TYR A 208 21.96 15.32 -13.51
CA TYR A 208 21.58 14.14 -12.73
C TYR A 208 21.01 13.01 -13.59
N GLY A 209 20.59 13.33 -14.82
CA GLY A 209 19.93 12.40 -15.73
C GLY A 209 18.44 12.24 -15.45
N ALA A 210 17.78 11.51 -16.35
CA ALA A 210 16.34 11.24 -16.24
C ALA A 210 15.99 10.24 -15.11
N VAL A 211 16.94 9.38 -14.75
CA VAL A 211 16.79 8.40 -13.68
C VAL A 211 17.49 8.93 -12.43
N SER A 212 16.91 9.91 -11.76
CA SER A 212 17.47 10.54 -10.55
C SER A 212 16.34 10.92 -9.59
N GLU A 213 16.70 11.10 -8.33
CA GLU A 213 15.75 11.56 -7.31
C GLU A 213 15.27 12.98 -7.63
N GLU A 214 16.17 13.85 -8.10
CA GLU A 214 15.88 15.22 -8.50
C GLU A 214 14.88 15.26 -9.66
N CYS A 215 15.09 14.44 -10.69
CA CYS A 215 14.15 14.33 -11.81
C CYS A 215 12.79 13.76 -11.34
N ALA A 216 12.79 12.74 -10.48
CA ALA A 216 11.57 12.16 -9.95
C ALA A 216 10.78 13.21 -9.15
N LEU A 217 11.42 13.99 -8.28
CA LEU A 217 10.76 15.05 -7.52
C LEU A 217 10.13 16.12 -8.43
N GLU A 218 10.89 16.61 -9.42
CA GLU A 218 10.38 17.59 -10.37
C GLU A 218 9.24 17.01 -11.24
N MET A 219 9.29 15.73 -11.62
CA MET A 219 8.18 15.04 -12.31
C MET A 219 6.92 15.00 -11.45
N ALA A 220 7.03 14.65 -10.16
CA ALA A 220 5.91 14.59 -9.24
C ALA A 220 5.29 15.99 -9.03
N GLU A 221 6.10 17.00 -8.80
CA GLU A 221 5.64 18.39 -8.67
C GLU A 221 4.98 18.87 -9.96
N GLY A 222 5.59 18.57 -11.11
CA GLY A 222 5.10 18.94 -12.42
C GLY A 222 3.71 18.37 -12.70
N VAL A 223 3.50 17.07 -12.51
CA VAL A 223 2.19 16.45 -12.74
C VAL A 223 1.13 16.91 -11.75
N ARG A 224 1.51 17.14 -10.47
CA ARG A 224 0.60 17.68 -9.48
C ARG A 224 0.09 19.08 -9.86
N ASN A 225 0.99 19.96 -10.28
CA ASN A 225 0.64 21.32 -10.70
C ASN A 225 -0.16 21.31 -12.00
N LEU A 226 0.20 20.48 -12.97
CA LEU A 226 -0.47 20.35 -14.27
C LEU A 226 -1.93 19.90 -14.13
N ILE A 227 -2.17 18.92 -13.27
CA ILE A 227 -3.48 18.28 -13.09
C ILE A 227 -4.26 18.94 -11.92
N SER A 228 -3.58 19.69 -11.07
CA SER A 228 -4.14 20.33 -9.87
C SER A 228 -4.70 19.31 -8.86
N SER A 229 -4.01 18.20 -8.66
CA SER A 229 -4.33 17.21 -7.63
C SER A 229 -3.78 17.60 -6.26
N ASP A 230 -4.32 17.03 -5.19
CA ASP A 230 -3.81 17.23 -3.83
C ASP A 230 -2.45 16.56 -3.64
N TRP A 231 -2.31 15.34 -4.16
CA TRP A 231 -1.12 14.53 -4.10
C TRP A 231 -0.65 14.12 -5.49
N ALA A 232 0.64 13.91 -5.63
CA ALA A 232 1.20 13.28 -6.82
C ALA A 232 2.40 12.41 -6.48
N PHE A 233 2.63 11.41 -7.30
CA PHE A 233 3.88 10.67 -7.30
C PHE A 233 4.41 10.51 -8.71
N SER A 234 5.69 10.22 -8.80
CA SER A 234 6.34 9.92 -10.06
C SER A 234 7.21 8.67 -9.97
N ILE A 235 7.43 8.03 -11.11
CA ILE A 235 8.28 6.86 -11.25
C ILE A 235 9.16 7.05 -12.48
N THR A 236 10.48 7.03 -12.28
CA THR A 236 11.46 6.99 -13.36
C THR A 236 12.48 5.90 -13.07
N GLY A 237 13.04 5.24 -14.09
CA GLY A 237 13.95 4.13 -13.85
C GLY A 237 14.52 3.50 -15.11
N VAL A 238 15.45 2.60 -14.93
CA VAL A 238 16.10 1.80 -15.98
C VAL A 238 15.42 0.46 -16.11
N ALA A 239 14.57 0.31 -17.14
CA ALA A 239 13.82 -0.93 -17.39
C ALA A 239 14.67 -2.05 -18.03
N GLY A 240 15.81 -1.70 -18.66
CA GLY A 240 16.68 -2.62 -19.38
C GLY A 240 16.32 -2.77 -20.87
N PRO A 241 16.96 -3.69 -21.62
CA PRO A 241 17.94 -4.67 -21.13
C PRO A 241 19.31 -4.10 -20.73
N ASP A 242 19.66 -2.91 -21.23
CA ASP A 242 20.96 -2.29 -21.01
C ASP A 242 20.90 -1.23 -19.90
N LYS A 243 22.06 -0.95 -19.31
CA LYS A 243 22.25 0.19 -18.40
C LYS A 243 21.95 1.50 -19.12
N SER A 244 21.43 2.47 -18.39
CA SER A 244 21.20 3.83 -18.89
C SER A 244 21.79 4.86 -17.93
N GLU A 245 22.40 5.90 -18.48
CA GLU A 245 23.00 7.00 -17.69
C GLU A 245 23.97 6.51 -16.60
N GLY A 246 24.71 5.42 -16.87
CA GLY A 246 25.62 4.79 -15.89
C GLY A 246 24.95 4.04 -14.75
N LYS A 247 23.63 3.90 -14.76
CA LYS A 247 22.84 3.24 -13.71
C LYS A 247 22.45 1.82 -14.13
N GLU A 248 22.40 0.94 -13.15
CA GLU A 248 22.07 -0.48 -13.36
C GLU A 248 20.61 -0.66 -13.76
N VAL A 249 20.34 -1.74 -14.53
CA VAL A 249 18.98 -2.20 -14.80
C VAL A 249 18.26 -2.50 -13.49
N GLY A 250 17.02 -2.04 -13.37
CA GLY A 250 16.23 -2.15 -12.12
C GLY A 250 16.40 -0.98 -11.15
N THR A 251 17.28 0.00 -11.45
CA THR A 251 17.32 1.26 -10.69
C THR A 251 16.03 2.03 -10.92
N VAL A 252 15.30 2.35 -9.85
CA VAL A 252 14.04 3.12 -9.89
C VAL A 252 14.09 4.24 -8.87
N CYS A 253 13.77 5.46 -9.30
CA CYS A 253 13.60 6.63 -8.45
C CYS A 253 12.12 6.98 -8.36
N LEU A 254 11.66 7.29 -7.15
CA LEU A 254 10.30 7.70 -6.85
C LEU A 254 10.29 9.14 -6.34
N GLY A 255 9.36 9.94 -6.84
CA GLY A 255 9.12 11.30 -6.35
C GLY A 255 7.72 11.38 -5.75
N PHE A 256 7.56 12.21 -4.72
CA PHE A 256 6.27 12.53 -4.13
C PHE A 256 6.10 14.04 -3.99
N SER A 257 4.88 14.53 -4.25
CA SER A 257 4.49 15.92 -4.08
C SER A 257 3.10 15.99 -3.46
N GLY A 258 2.94 16.79 -2.42
CA GLY A 258 1.66 17.00 -1.75
C GLY A 258 1.25 18.47 -1.79
N LYS A 259 -0.03 18.76 -1.46
CA LYS A 259 -0.57 20.11 -1.42
C LYS A 259 0.01 20.97 -0.29
N ASP A 260 0.54 20.32 0.72
CA ASP A 260 0.96 20.99 1.94
C ASP A 260 2.47 21.04 2.03
N ARG A 261 3.02 22.21 1.90
CA ARG A 261 4.40 22.63 2.17
C ARG A 261 5.23 22.95 0.92
N LYS A 262 4.90 24.09 0.30
CA LYS A 262 5.93 24.79 -0.45
C LYS A 262 6.82 25.50 0.58
N PRO A 263 8.08 25.13 0.72
CA PRO A 263 8.99 25.92 1.54
C PRO A 263 9.06 27.33 0.94
N VAL A 264 8.61 28.30 1.70
CA VAL A 264 8.66 29.72 1.33
C VAL A 264 10.03 30.28 1.68
N ASP A 265 10.60 29.81 2.79
CA ASP A 265 11.90 30.20 3.29
C ASP A 265 12.47 29.08 4.19
N THR A 266 13.62 28.55 3.83
CA THR A 266 14.29 27.50 4.62
C THR A 266 15.15 28.03 5.74
N THR A 267 15.22 29.38 5.88
CA THR A 267 15.99 30.02 6.95
C THR A 267 15.42 29.62 8.32
N GLY A 268 16.27 29.05 9.16
CA GLY A 268 15.92 28.64 10.51
C GLY A 268 15.23 27.27 10.60
N ALA A 269 15.08 26.51 9.51
CA ALA A 269 14.47 25.17 9.56
C ALA A 269 15.26 24.23 10.48
N GLY A 270 16.59 24.22 10.40
CA GLY A 270 17.46 23.46 11.28
C GLY A 270 17.39 23.91 12.72
N ASP A 271 17.35 25.22 12.95
CA ASP A 271 17.22 25.80 14.31
C ASP A 271 15.87 25.46 14.93
N SER A 272 14.79 25.50 14.11
CA SER A 272 13.44 25.11 14.51
C SER A 272 13.34 23.64 14.86
N PHE A 273 14.00 22.77 14.06
CA PHE A 273 14.08 21.34 14.34
C PHE A 273 14.76 21.09 15.69
N TRP A 274 15.94 21.66 15.90
CA TRP A 274 16.66 21.51 17.18
C TRP A 274 15.90 22.16 18.34
N GLY A 275 15.24 23.30 18.09
CA GLY A 275 14.34 23.93 19.05
C GLY A 275 13.20 23.02 19.48
N GLY A 276 12.63 22.26 18.52
CA GLY A 276 11.62 21.23 18.77
C GLY A 276 12.13 20.13 19.69
N ILE A 277 13.30 19.55 19.39
CA ILE A 277 13.94 18.52 20.23
C ILE A 277 14.20 19.06 21.66
N LEU A 278 14.86 20.19 21.75
CA LEU A 278 15.24 20.78 23.04
C LEU A 278 14.02 21.14 23.89
N SER A 279 12.94 21.62 23.27
CA SER A 279 11.69 21.93 23.97
C SER A 279 11.07 20.67 24.59
N ARG A 280 11.05 19.55 23.89
CA ARG A 280 10.54 18.27 24.40
C ARG A 280 11.41 17.69 25.53
N LEU A 281 12.73 17.75 25.39
CA LEU A 281 13.65 17.37 26.46
C LEU A 281 13.42 18.20 27.73
N ALA A 282 13.28 19.52 27.58
CA ALA A 282 13.07 20.42 28.70
C ALA A 282 11.69 20.23 29.36
N LEU A 283 10.62 20.17 28.58
CA LEU A 283 9.25 20.00 29.09
C LEU A 283 9.07 18.66 29.82
N ASN A 284 9.70 17.60 29.35
CA ASN A 284 9.59 16.28 29.95
C ASN A 284 10.70 15.99 30.96
N ASN A 285 11.59 16.96 31.20
CA ASN A 285 12.76 16.84 32.15
C ASN A 285 13.61 15.61 31.82
N VAL A 286 13.83 15.31 30.53
CA VAL A 286 14.64 14.17 30.10
C VAL A 286 16.01 14.66 29.63
N LYS A 287 17.08 14.04 30.16
CA LYS A 287 18.45 14.31 29.68
C LYS A 287 18.66 13.55 28.35
N PRO A 288 19.46 14.08 27.42
CA PRO A 288 19.74 13.40 26.15
C PRO A 288 20.30 11.98 26.30
N ALA A 289 21.09 11.76 27.38
CA ALA A 289 21.67 10.44 27.65
C ALA A 289 20.66 9.40 28.18
N ASP A 290 19.53 9.86 28.69
CA ASP A 290 18.49 9.01 29.29
C ASP A 290 17.30 8.82 28.33
N LEU A 291 17.44 9.26 27.06
CA LEU A 291 16.38 9.22 26.07
C LEU A 291 16.11 7.77 25.60
N THR A 292 14.90 7.29 25.76
CA THR A 292 14.49 6.01 25.22
C THR A 292 14.23 6.13 23.71
N GLU A 293 14.30 5.01 22.98
CA GLU A 293 14.03 4.97 21.53
C GLU A 293 12.63 5.52 21.18
N ALA A 294 11.61 5.15 21.95
CA ALA A 294 10.25 5.63 21.77
C ALA A 294 10.13 7.16 21.96
N GLN A 295 10.80 7.71 22.99
CA GLN A 295 10.86 9.15 23.20
C GLN A 295 11.64 9.87 22.10
N ALA A 296 12.74 9.25 21.62
CA ALA A 296 13.50 9.80 20.50
C ALA A 296 12.64 9.89 19.22
N GLU A 297 11.87 8.83 18.92
CA GLU A 297 10.95 8.83 17.78
C GLU A 297 9.85 9.91 17.91
N GLU A 298 9.26 10.03 19.09
CA GLU A 298 8.25 11.07 19.36
C GLU A 298 8.83 12.49 19.20
N TYR A 299 10.02 12.73 19.76
CA TYR A 299 10.65 14.04 19.69
C TYR A 299 11.11 14.41 18.29
N LEU A 300 11.58 13.42 17.51
CA LEU A 300 11.91 13.60 16.10
C LEU A 300 10.68 13.95 15.27
N LYS A 301 9.54 13.29 15.49
CA LYS A 301 8.27 13.62 14.82
C LYS A 301 7.84 15.04 15.14
N PHE A 302 7.86 15.42 16.42
CA PHE A 302 7.54 16.76 16.86
C PHE A 302 8.47 17.81 16.22
N ALA A 303 9.77 17.58 16.24
CA ALA A 303 10.76 18.48 15.65
C ALA A 303 10.61 18.63 14.13
N ASN A 304 10.29 17.55 13.42
CA ASN A 304 9.99 17.59 12.00
C ASN A 304 8.73 18.42 11.70
N ALA A 305 7.68 18.30 12.51
CA ALA A 305 6.48 19.13 12.38
C ALA A 305 6.79 20.60 12.62
N VAL A 306 7.58 20.94 13.66
CA VAL A 306 8.03 22.31 13.95
C VAL A 306 8.81 22.88 12.75
N ALA A 307 9.80 22.17 12.24
CA ALA A 307 10.60 22.61 11.11
C ALA A 307 9.77 22.75 9.82
N GLY A 308 8.88 21.79 9.56
CA GLY A 308 7.97 21.82 8.43
C GLY A 308 7.07 23.04 8.41
N LEU A 309 6.45 23.40 9.52
CA LEU A 309 5.62 24.61 9.65
C LEU A 309 6.45 25.90 9.57
N CYS A 310 7.70 25.86 10.06
CA CYS A 310 8.60 27.02 9.99
C CYS A 310 8.94 27.41 8.54
N VAL A 311 9.20 26.45 7.67
CA VAL A 311 9.59 26.73 6.27
C VAL A 311 8.43 27.25 5.40
N GLU A 312 7.19 27.16 5.85
CA GLU A 312 6.01 27.68 5.14
C GLU A 312 5.85 29.21 5.23
N LYS A 313 6.65 29.86 6.06
CA LYS A 313 6.61 31.31 6.29
C LYS A 313 7.98 31.93 6.08
N ARG A 314 8.03 33.24 5.78
CA ARG A 314 9.31 33.96 5.67
C ARG A 314 9.89 34.29 7.03
N GLY A 315 11.21 34.10 7.14
CA GLY A 315 12.01 34.41 8.32
C GLY A 315 12.04 33.26 9.33
N ALA A 316 13.11 33.22 10.15
CA ALA A 316 13.29 32.16 11.15
C ALA A 316 12.36 32.35 12.37
N ILE A 317 12.61 33.39 13.16
CA ILE A 317 11.85 33.65 14.39
C ILE A 317 10.37 33.97 14.13
N PRO A 318 10.02 34.85 13.16
CA PRO A 318 8.62 35.10 12.83
C PRO A 318 7.85 33.92 12.26
N ALA A 319 8.57 32.93 11.73
CA ALA A 319 8.01 31.73 11.14
C ALA A 319 7.77 30.60 12.15
N MET A 320 8.27 30.71 13.38
CA MET A 320 8.11 29.69 14.42
C MET A 320 6.62 29.38 14.66
N PRO A 321 6.21 28.10 14.58
CA PRO A 321 4.82 27.72 14.85
C PRO A 321 4.51 27.77 16.34
N THR A 322 3.23 27.96 16.68
CA THR A 322 2.74 27.77 18.04
C THR A 322 2.64 26.28 18.36
N LEU A 323 2.64 25.94 19.64
CA LEU A 323 2.47 24.53 20.08
C LEU A 323 1.15 23.95 19.55
N GLU A 324 0.08 24.71 19.55
CA GLU A 324 -1.22 24.30 19.00
C GLU A 324 -1.13 23.93 17.52
N GLN A 325 -0.45 24.75 16.71
CA GLN A 325 -0.22 24.46 15.30
C GLN A 325 0.55 23.15 15.11
N VAL A 326 1.59 22.92 15.92
CA VAL A 326 2.39 21.68 15.84
C VAL A 326 1.58 20.46 16.27
N MET A 327 0.77 20.58 17.32
CA MET A 327 -0.08 19.47 17.80
C MET A 327 -1.18 19.09 16.82
N ASN A 328 -1.70 20.04 16.04
CA ASN A 328 -2.68 19.77 14.99
C ASN A 328 -2.06 19.09 13.75
N GLU A 329 -0.75 19.13 13.64
CA GLU A 329 0.02 18.54 12.53
C GLU A 329 0.46 17.08 12.82
N LEU A 330 0.50 16.69 14.08
CA LEU A 330 0.89 15.34 14.53
C LEU A 330 -0.25 14.34 14.54
#